data_6717c32b5986d1bdfb5a13eb5ba9afaf
#
_entry.id   6717c32b5986d1bdfb5a13eb5ba9afaf
#
_cell.length_a   1.000
_cell.length_b   1.000
_cell.length_c   1.000
_cell.angle_alpha   90.00
_cell.angle_beta   90.00
_cell.angle_gamma   90.00
#
_symmetry.space_group_name_H-M   'P 1'
#
loop_
_entity.id
_entity.type
_entity.pdbx_description
1 polymer ?
#
loop_
_entity_poly.entity_id
_entity_poly.type
_entity_poly.pdbx_seq_one_letter_code
_entity_poly.pdbx_strand_id
1 'polypeptide(L)'
;DRLYRARPRRATELAVLLLIDASLSTDGWVQDRRVLDVELETALVLADAMDGLGIELGIAAFSSHTRRDCRFHVIKGMREAWASAELRLASVEAGGYTRIGPALRHATAVLGRTSARRRLLLLVTDAKPNDYDRYEGSYGIADVRQAVREAERSGVHAHALAVDPHAKLHLPRMFGPSCHTTVPSPERLPEAVGRICASMRA
;
A
#
# COMPACT_ATOMS: atom_id res chain seq x y z
N ASP A 1 34.00 -34.22 2.76
CA ASP A 1 33.49 -33.02 2.03
C ASP A 1 31.99 -32.98 2.07
N ARG A 2 31.43 -32.23 3.00
CA ARG A 2 30.00 -31.94 3.01
C ARG A 2 29.73 -30.76 2.07
N LEU A 3 29.37 -31.06 0.84
CA LEU A 3 28.82 -30.07 -0.08
C LEU A 3 27.51 -29.51 0.52
N TYR A 4 27.56 -28.28 1.02
CA TYR A 4 26.38 -27.51 1.36
C TYR A 4 25.59 -27.26 0.08
N ARG A 5 24.61 -28.10 -0.21
CA ARG A 5 23.60 -27.81 -1.24
C ARG A 5 22.68 -26.74 -0.66
N ALA A 6 22.96 -25.47 -0.94
CA ALA A 6 21.98 -24.41 -0.76
C ALA A 6 20.74 -24.82 -1.58
N ARG A 7 19.61 -25.08 -0.91
CA ARG A 7 18.35 -25.29 -1.62
C ARG A 7 18.12 -24.07 -2.50
N PRO A 8 17.91 -24.24 -3.83
CA PRO A 8 17.58 -23.11 -4.67
C PRO A 8 16.33 -22.47 -4.07
N ARG A 9 16.42 -21.18 -3.67
CA ARG A 9 15.26 -20.41 -3.23
C ARG A 9 14.26 -20.47 -4.37
N ARG A 10 13.11 -21.09 -4.15
CA ARG A 10 11.99 -20.98 -5.08
C ARG A 10 11.76 -19.48 -5.29
N ALA A 11 11.83 -19.05 -6.54
CA ALA A 11 11.50 -17.68 -6.88
C ALA A 11 10.06 -17.43 -6.39
N THR A 12 9.87 -16.42 -5.56
CA THR A 12 8.53 -16.02 -5.10
C THR A 12 7.74 -15.55 -6.31
N GLU A 13 6.55 -16.08 -6.51
CA GLU A 13 5.70 -15.69 -7.66
C GLU A 13 5.22 -14.26 -7.54
N LEU A 14 4.83 -13.83 -6.33
CA LEU A 14 4.23 -12.52 -6.07
C LEU A 14 4.85 -11.89 -4.82
N ALA A 15 5.26 -10.63 -4.95
CA ALA A 15 5.56 -9.74 -3.83
C ALA A 15 4.49 -8.65 -3.76
N VAL A 16 3.94 -8.43 -2.58
CA VAL A 16 2.93 -7.40 -2.31
C VAL A 16 3.47 -6.44 -1.26
N LEU A 17 3.39 -5.16 -1.51
CA LEU A 17 3.57 -4.13 -0.49
C LEU A 17 2.24 -3.41 -0.29
N LEU A 18 1.65 -3.61 0.87
CA LEU A 18 0.48 -2.85 1.31
C LEU A 18 0.98 -1.54 1.91
N LEU A 19 0.55 -0.43 1.33
CA LEU A 19 0.88 0.92 1.75
C LEU A 19 -0.37 1.60 2.28
N ILE A 20 -0.38 1.91 3.57
CA ILE A 20 -1.50 2.47 4.32
C ILE A 20 -1.30 3.98 4.45
N ASP A 21 -2.32 4.75 4.15
CA ASP A 21 -2.35 6.18 4.40
C ASP A 21 -2.64 6.44 5.89
N ALA A 22 -1.63 6.89 6.64
CA ALA A 22 -1.79 7.24 8.03
C ALA A 22 -1.84 8.77 8.23
N SER A 23 -2.37 9.51 7.27
CA SER A 23 -2.62 10.95 7.40
C SER A 23 -3.80 11.23 8.31
N LEU A 24 -3.92 12.48 8.77
CA LEU A 24 -4.98 12.89 9.71
C LEU A 24 -6.40 12.69 9.16
N SER A 25 -6.59 12.68 7.83
CA SER A 25 -7.89 12.42 7.21
C SER A 25 -8.43 11.02 7.51
N THR A 26 -7.54 10.03 7.70
CA THR A 26 -7.94 8.66 8.04
C THR A 26 -8.42 8.50 9.50
N ASP A 27 -8.29 9.53 10.32
CA ASP A 27 -8.96 9.62 11.64
C ASP A 27 -10.49 9.84 11.52
N GLY A 28 -10.96 10.14 10.31
CA GLY A 28 -12.38 10.29 10.01
C GLY A 28 -13.15 8.98 10.13
N TRP A 29 -14.48 9.12 10.32
CA TRP A 29 -15.40 8.00 10.50
C TRP A 29 -16.29 7.81 9.26
N VAL A 30 -16.42 6.59 8.80
CA VAL A 30 -17.32 6.18 7.73
C VAL A 30 -18.15 4.99 8.24
N GLN A 31 -19.48 5.11 8.23
CA GLN A 31 -20.39 4.07 8.71
C GLN A 31 -20.05 3.58 10.14
N ASP A 32 -19.88 4.52 11.07
CA ASP A 32 -19.56 4.27 12.48
C ASP A 32 -18.22 3.55 12.74
N ARG A 33 -17.33 3.53 11.75
CA ARG A 33 -15.99 2.97 11.87
C ARG A 33 -14.92 3.99 11.47
N ARG A 34 -13.85 4.06 12.23
CA ARG A 34 -12.69 4.89 11.92
C ARG A 34 -11.96 4.29 10.73
N VAL A 35 -11.64 5.11 9.72
CA VAL A 35 -11.03 4.64 8.46
C VAL A 35 -9.71 3.93 8.72
N LEU A 36 -8.82 4.53 9.51
CA LEU A 36 -7.53 3.92 9.84
C LEU A 36 -7.67 2.53 10.49
N ASP A 37 -8.61 2.36 11.43
CA ASP A 37 -8.81 1.06 12.10
C ASP A 37 -9.17 -0.04 11.10
N VAL A 38 -10.02 0.29 10.12
CA VAL A 38 -10.39 -0.66 9.06
C VAL A 38 -9.25 -0.98 8.13
N GLU A 39 -8.41 0.02 7.82
CA GLU A 39 -7.20 -0.19 7.02
C GLU A 39 -6.20 -1.12 7.75
N LEU A 40 -6.02 -0.93 9.06
CA LEU A 40 -5.17 -1.77 9.89
C LEU A 40 -5.72 -3.19 10.04
N GLU A 41 -7.03 -3.36 10.26
CA GLU A 41 -7.68 -4.67 10.26
C GLU A 41 -7.54 -5.37 8.91
N THR A 42 -7.64 -4.64 7.81
CA THR A 42 -7.42 -5.18 6.47
C THR A 42 -5.99 -5.69 6.31
N ALA A 43 -5.01 -4.96 6.84
CA ALA A 43 -3.61 -5.38 6.84
C ALA A 43 -3.39 -6.65 7.66
N LEU A 44 -4.05 -6.76 8.83
CA LEU A 44 -4.03 -7.93 9.69
C LEU A 44 -4.57 -9.17 8.95
N VAL A 45 -5.78 -9.06 8.41
CA VAL A 45 -6.44 -10.16 7.67
C VAL A 45 -5.61 -10.62 6.47
N LEU A 46 -4.99 -9.66 5.76
CA LEU A 46 -4.12 -9.99 4.64
C LEU A 46 -2.84 -10.69 5.07
N ALA A 47 -2.23 -10.23 6.15
CA ALA A 47 -1.01 -10.83 6.66
C ALA A 47 -1.26 -12.31 7.04
N ASP A 48 -2.34 -12.58 7.74
CA ASP A 48 -2.74 -13.93 8.11
C ASP A 48 -3.07 -14.79 6.88
N ALA A 49 -3.83 -14.25 5.93
CA ALA A 49 -4.22 -14.97 4.72
C ALA A 49 -3.04 -15.28 3.79
N MET A 50 -2.01 -14.45 3.77
CA MET A 50 -0.83 -14.61 2.91
C MET A 50 0.30 -15.38 3.58
N ASP A 51 0.25 -15.54 4.90
CA ASP A 51 1.25 -16.34 5.62
C ASP A 51 1.18 -17.80 5.14
N GLY A 52 2.32 -18.36 4.82
CA GLY A 52 2.42 -19.72 4.28
C GLY A 52 2.08 -19.91 2.80
N LEU A 53 1.54 -18.92 2.08
CA LEU A 53 1.24 -19.01 0.64
C LEU A 53 2.44 -18.79 -0.29
N GLY A 54 3.63 -18.55 0.26
CA GLY A 54 4.83 -18.26 -0.53
C GLY A 54 4.80 -16.88 -1.21
N ILE A 55 3.98 -15.96 -0.69
CA ILE A 55 3.91 -14.57 -1.09
C ILE A 55 4.83 -13.76 -0.17
N GLU A 56 5.68 -12.90 -0.73
CA GLU A 56 6.40 -11.92 0.05
C GLU A 56 5.47 -10.73 0.32
N LEU A 57 4.95 -10.59 1.54
CA LEU A 57 4.13 -9.45 1.95
C LEU A 57 4.93 -8.48 2.80
N GLY A 58 4.99 -7.22 2.38
CA GLY A 58 5.40 -6.08 3.20
C GLY A 58 4.19 -5.22 3.56
N ILE A 59 4.24 -4.56 4.72
CA ILE A 59 3.23 -3.61 5.16
C ILE A 59 3.95 -2.36 5.65
N ALA A 60 3.52 -1.21 5.17
CA ALA A 60 4.04 0.08 5.60
C ALA A 60 2.92 1.11 5.69
N ALA A 61 3.08 2.09 6.56
CA ALA A 61 2.24 3.27 6.62
C ALA A 61 3.02 4.51 6.20
N PHE A 62 2.35 5.52 5.68
CA PHE A 62 2.98 6.79 5.35
C PHE A 62 2.16 7.98 5.81
N SER A 63 2.86 9.05 6.11
CA SER A 63 2.30 10.39 6.31
C SER A 63 3.34 11.44 5.92
N SER A 64 2.95 12.71 5.89
CA SER A 64 3.89 13.78 5.60
C SER A 64 3.56 15.03 6.40
N HIS A 65 4.49 15.98 6.43
CA HIS A 65 4.26 17.30 7.00
C HIS A 65 4.70 18.41 6.03
N THR A 66 5.65 18.13 5.19
CA THR A 66 6.10 18.96 4.05
C THR A 66 6.88 18.08 3.08
N ARG A 67 7.32 18.64 1.95
CA ARG A 67 8.25 17.96 1.02
C ARG A 67 9.58 17.51 1.66
N ARG A 68 9.93 18.03 2.84
CA ARG A 68 11.15 17.68 3.58
C ARG A 68 10.93 16.66 4.69
N ASP A 69 9.68 16.42 5.07
CA ASP A 69 9.30 15.46 6.11
C ASP A 69 8.20 14.55 5.54
N CYS A 70 8.63 13.56 4.77
CA CYS A 70 7.79 12.48 4.28
C CYS A 70 8.18 11.20 5.03
N ARG A 71 7.27 10.70 5.83
CA ARG A 71 7.50 9.56 6.73
C ARG A 71 7.03 8.27 6.07
N PHE A 72 7.83 7.22 6.20
CA PHE A 72 7.49 5.88 5.73
C PHE A 72 7.81 4.90 6.86
N HIS A 73 6.76 4.41 7.50
CA HIS A 73 6.84 3.54 8.66
C HIS A 73 6.72 2.09 8.22
N VAL A 74 7.80 1.33 8.30
CA VAL A 74 7.78 -0.11 8.02
C VAL A 74 7.14 -0.84 9.20
N ILE A 75 5.95 -1.37 8.99
CA ILE A 75 5.21 -2.20 9.95
C ILE A 75 5.70 -3.63 9.86
N LYS A 76 5.78 -4.17 8.64
CA LYS A 76 6.28 -5.50 8.32
C LYS A 76 7.24 -5.46 7.14
N GLY A 77 8.46 -5.89 7.33
CA GLY A 77 9.42 -6.06 6.23
C GLY A 77 9.00 -7.19 5.28
N MET A 78 9.41 -7.11 4.00
CA MET A 78 9.02 -8.07 2.95
C MET A 78 9.28 -9.54 3.32
N ARG A 79 10.35 -9.81 4.07
CA ARG A 79 10.78 -11.16 4.47
C ARG A 79 10.65 -11.43 5.97
N GLU A 80 10.06 -10.52 6.69
CA GLU A 80 9.85 -10.64 8.12
C GLU A 80 8.66 -11.56 8.40
N ALA A 81 8.75 -12.37 9.48
CA ALA A 81 7.62 -13.18 9.92
C ALA A 81 6.52 -12.27 10.49
N TRP A 82 5.25 -12.60 10.23
CA TRP A 82 4.12 -11.80 10.68
C TRP A 82 4.09 -11.61 12.20
N ALA A 83 4.27 -12.69 12.96
CA ALA A 83 4.27 -12.66 14.42
C ALA A 83 5.24 -11.63 15.05
N SER A 84 6.32 -11.24 14.32
CA SER A 84 7.26 -10.22 14.77
C SER A 84 6.81 -8.79 14.48
N ALA A 85 5.80 -8.63 13.64
CA ALA A 85 5.33 -7.35 13.10
C ALA A 85 4.00 -6.89 13.70
N GLU A 86 3.19 -7.79 14.22
CA GLU A 86 1.81 -7.56 14.65
C GLU A 86 1.68 -6.39 15.65
N LEU A 87 2.55 -6.32 16.65
CA LEU A 87 2.52 -5.23 17.64
C LEU A 87 2.79 -3.85 17.02
N ARG A 88 3.58 -3.79 15.93
CA ARG A 88 3.84 -2.52 15.23
C ARG A 88 2.62 -2.03 14.46
N LEU A 89 1.76 -2.93 13.99
CA LEU A 89 0.51 -2.55 13.34
C LEU A 89 -0.39 -1.77 14.32
N ALA A 90 -0.52 -2.26 15.54
CA ALA A 90 -1.32 -1.62 16.58
C ALA A 90 -0.76 -0.26 17.04
N SER A 91 0.50 0.06 16.74
CA SER A 91 1.13 1.35 17.10
C SER A 91 1.00 2.44 16.02
N VAL A 92 0.31 2.16 14.92
CA VAL A 92 0.11 3.16 13.86
C VAL A 92 -0.97 4.15 14.27
N GLU A 93 -0.62 5.42 14.26
CA GLU A 93 -1.53 6.52 14.58
C GLU A 93 -1.73 7.42 13.37
N ALA A 94 -2.93 7.99 13.23
CA ALA A 94 -3.21 8.98 12.20
C ALA A 94 -2.52 10.30 12.53
N GLY A 95 -1.89 10.93 11.53
CA GLY A 95 -1.26 12.23 11.73
C GLY A 95 -0.61 12.80 10.48
N GLY A 96 -0.52 14.11 10.41
CA GLY A 96 0.08 14.81 9.29
C GLY A 96 -0.80 14.82 8.04
N TYR A 97 -0.18 14.88 6.88
CA TYR A 97 -0.78 15.07 5.57
C TYR A 97 -0.50 13.88 4.65
N THR A 98 -1.05 13.94 3.41
CA THR A 98 -1.08 12.85 2.43
C THR A 98 -0.24 13.19 1.19
N ARG A 99 1.08 13.03 1.27
CA ARG A 99 1.97 13.17 0.11
C ARG A 99 2.22 11.80 -0.54
N ILE A 100 1.31 11.39 -1.39
CA ILE A 100 1.26 10.03 -1.98
C ILE A 100 2.46 9.76 -2.91
N GLY A 101 2.85 10.70 -3.76
CA GLY A 101 3.88 10.47 -4.78
C GLY A 101 5.23 9.97 -4.23
N PRO A 102 5.85 10.66 -3.26
CA PRO A 102 7.07 10.17 -2.60
C PRO A 102 6.91 8.81 -1.94
N ALA A 103 5.76 8.54 -1.29
CA ALA A 103 5.47 7.25 -0.66
C ALA A 103 5.41 6.11 -1.69
N LEU A 104 4.76 6.32 -2.85
CA LEU A 104 4.73 5.35 -3.95
C LEU A 104 6.13 5.08 -4.52
N ARG A 105 6.95 6.12 -4.71
CA ARG A 105 8.34 5.95 -5.21
C ARG A 105 9.19 5.14 -4.25
N HIS A 106 9.07 5.42 -2.94
CA HIS A 106 9.80 4.66 -1.93
C HIS A 106 9.34 3.20 -1.89
N ALA A 107 8.03 2.95 -1.88
CA ALA A 107 7.45 1.62 -1.92
C ALA A 107 7.87 0.85 -3.20
N THR A 108 7.90 1.51 -4.35
CA THR A 108 8.41 0.95 -5.61
C THR A 108 9.86 0.51 -5.48
N ALA A 109 10.71 1.33 -4.86
CA ALA A 109 12.12 0.99 -4.62
C ALA A 109 12.27 -0.22 -3.67
N VAL A 110 11.40 -0.34 -2.66
CA VAL A 110 11.37 -1.51 -1.76
C VAL A 110 11.01 -2.78 -2.54
N LEU A 111 9.94 -2.74 -3.32
CA LEU A 111 9.50 -3.87 -4.16
C LEU A 111 10.54 -4.24 -5.22
N GLY A 112 11.23 -3.26 -5.79
CA GLY A 112 12.28 -3.50 -6.77
C GLY A 112 13.46 -4.33 -6.25
N ARG A 113 13.65 -4.42 -4.93
CA ARG A 113 14.69 -5.23 -4.28
C ARG A 113 14.26 -6.69 -4.07
N THR A 114 13.00 -7.04 -4.35
CA THR A 114 12.51 -8.42 -4.25
C THR A 114 12.87 -9.21 -5.50
N SER A 115 12.99 -10.53 -5.35
CA SER A 115 13.23 -11.44 -6.47
C SER A 115 11.94 -11.99 -7.09
N ALA A 116 10.78 -11.45 -6.70
CA ALA A 116 9.49 -11.92 -7.19
C ALA A 116 9.30 -11.63 -8.68
N ARG A 117 8.60 -12.53 -9.36
CA ARG A 117 8.26 -12.37 -10.78
C ARG A 117 7.26 -11.25 -11.00
N ARG A 118 6.29 -11.13 -10.10
CA ARG A 118 5.23 -10.10 -10.12
C ARG A 118 5.33 -9.27 -8.86
N ARG A 119 5.16 -7.98 -8.97
CA ARG A 119 5.24 -7.03 -7.87
C ARG A 119 3.99 -6.16 -7.85
N LEU A 120 3.28 -6.17 -6.72
CA LEU A 120 2.06 -5.39 -6.50
C LEU A 120 2.30 -4.38 -5.38
N LEU A 121 2.13 -3.11 -5.70
CA LEU A 121 2.01 -2.02 -4.74
C LEU A 121 0.54 -1.69 -4.56
N LEU A 122 0.02 -1.96 -3.38
CA LEU A 122 -1.37 -1.75 -3.05
C LEU A 122 -1.49 -0.58 -2.08
N LEU A 123 -2.01 0.55 -2.55
CA LEU A 123 -2.24 1.74 -1.75
C LEU A 123 -3.67 1.73 -1.20
N VAL A 124 -3.82 1.88 0.12
CA VAL A 124 -5.11 2.17 0.76
C VAL A 124 -5.11 3.61 1.23
N THR A 125 -6.07 4.42 0.80
CA THR A 125 -6.10 5.88 1.02
C THR A 125 -7.50 6.45 0.80
N ASP A 126 -7.78 7.62 1.38
CA ASP A 126 -8.94 8.45 1.04
C ASP A 126 -8.79 9.15 -0.33
N ALA A 127 -7.65 8.99 -0.99
CA ALA A 127 -7.32 9.46 -2.33
C ALA A 127 -7.24 10.98 -2.53
N LYS A 128 -7.09 11.77 -1.49
CA LYS A 128 -6.96 13.22 -1.59
C LYS A 128 -5.53 13.68 -1.31
N PRO A 129 -4.66 13.85 -2.34
CA PRO A 129 -3.31 14.37 -2.13
C PRO A 129 -3.39 15.77 -1.51
N ASN A 130 -2.78 15.93 -0.34
CA ASN A 130 -2.75 17.19 0.40
C ASN A 130 -1.50 17.29 1.26
N ASP A 131 -0.85 18.45 1.28
CA ASP A 131 0.21 18.73 2.24
C ASP A 131 0.34 20.26 2.48
N TYR A 132 0.93 20.62 3.61
CA TYR A 132 1.07 21.99 4.10
C TYR A 132 1.71 22.93 3.06
N ASP A 133 2.65 22.47 2.24
CA ASP A 133 3.37 23.26 1.24
C ASP A 133 2.72 23.22 -0.16
N ARG A 134 1.40 23.27 -0.22
CA ARG A 134 0.58 23.33 -1.45
C ARG A 134 0.67 22.08 -2.34
N TYR A 135 0.89 20.92 -1.74
CA TYR A 135 0.79 19.65 -2.46
C TYR A 135 -0.68 19.23 -2.56
N GLU A 136 -1.43 19.91 -3.45
CA GLU A 136 -2.87 19.68 -3.59
C GLU A 136 -3.33 19.88 -5.05
N GLY A 137 -4.59 19.58 -5.32
CA GLY A 137 -5.24 19.82 -6.61
C GLY A 137 -4.51 19.17 -7.79
N SER A 138 -4.31 19.90 -8.86
CA SER A 138 -3.70 19.39 -10.09
C SER A 138 -2.24 18.99 -9.90
N TYR A 139 -1.50 19.66 -9.04
CA TYR A 139 -0.10 19.35 -8.77
C TYR A 139 0.04 18.01 -8.05
N GLY A 140 -0.68 17.79 -6.95
CA GLY A 140 -0.66 16.52 -6.22
C GLY A 140 -1.09 15.35 -7.11
N ILE A 141 -2.17 15.51 -7.89
CA ILE A 141 -2.66 14.51 -8.84
C ILE A 141 -1.59 14.19 -9.92
N ALA A 142 -0.92 15.21 -10.46
CA ALA A 142 0.10 15.02 -11.49
C ALA A 142 1.33 14.27 -10.95
N ASP A 143 1.77 14.58 -9.70
CA ASP A 143 2.88 13.89 -9.06
C ASP A 143 2.56 12.42 -8.78
N VAL A 144 1.36 12.13 -8.26
CA VAL A 144 0.91 10.74 -8.03
C VAL A 144 0.86 9.97 -9.35
N ARG A 145 0.24 10.55 -10.39
CA ARG A 145 0.20 9.92 -11.72
C ARG A 145 1.59 9.65 -12.28
N GLN A 146 2.54 10.55 -12.07
CA GLN A 146 3.91 10.34 -12.48
C GLN A 146 4.57 9.21 -11.69
N ALA A 147 4.38 9.15 -10.36
CA ALA A 147 4.88 8.07 -9.52
C ALA A 147 4.32 6.69 -9.92
N VAL A 148 3.04 6.60 -10.29
CA VAL A 148 2.43 5.37 -10.82
C VAL A 148 3.10 4.93 -12.11
N ARG A 149 3.34 5.85 -13.07
CA ARG A 149 4.06 5.53 -14.32
C ARG A 149 5.50 5.08 -14.08
N GLU A 150 6.17 5.65 -13.09
CA GLU A 150 7.53 5.24 -12.68
C GLU A 150 7.52 3.83 -12.10
N ALA A 151 6.51 3.48 -11.29
CA ALA A 151 6.31 2.13 -10.77
C ALA A 151 6.11 1.11 -11.90
N GLU A 152 5.20 1.38 -12.84
CA GLU A 152 4.95 0.53 -14.01
C GLU A 152 6.21 0.28 -14.83
N ARG A 153 6.99 1.34 -15.13
CA ARG A 153 8.27 1.22 -15.85
C ARG A 153 9.30 0.38 -15.10
N SER A 154 9.19 0.32 -13.78
CA SER A 154 10.04 -0.51 -12.91
C SER A 154 9.51 -1.94 -12.75
N GLY A 155 8.44 -2.31 -13.45
CA GLY A 155 7.81 -3.63 -13.35
C GLY A 155 7.04 -3.84 -12.04
N VAL A 156 6.55 -2.75 -11.43
CA VAL A 156 5.69 -2.77 -10.25
C VAL A 156 4.29 -2.31 -10.65
N HIS A 157 3.30 -3.18 -10.47
CA HIS A 157 1.90 -2.83 -10.67
C HIS A 157 1.39 -2.05 -9.45
N ALA A 158 0.99 -0.80 -9.64
CA ALA A 158 0.42 0.03 -8.58
C ALA A 158 -1.10 0.05 -8.69
N HIS A 159 -1.78 -0.30 -7.60
CA HIS A 159 -3.24 -0.29 -7.52
C HIS A 159 -3.70 0.47 -6.27
N ALA A 160 -4.70 1.34 -6.40
CA ALA A 160 -5.26 2.08 -5.28
C ALA A 160 -6.62 1.52 -4.85
N LEU A 161 -6.83 1.47 -3.55
CA LEU A 161 -8.08 1.14 -2.89
C LEU A 161 -8.55 2.33 -2.07
N ALA A 162 -9.83 2.67 -2.18
CA ALA A 162 -10.42 3.70 -1.34
C ALA A 162 -11.82 3.31 -0.86
N VAL A 163 -12.12 3.74 0.36
CA VAL A 163 -13.44 3.56 0.98
C VAL A 163 -14.31 4.81 0.76
N ASP A 164 -13.70 6.00 0.66
CA ASP A 164 -14.42 7.24 0.48
C ASP A 164 -15.06 7.32 -0.93
N PRO A 165 -16.39 7.53 -1.03
CA PRO A 165 -17.06 7.75 -2.31
C PRO A 165 -16.48 8.92 -3.13
N HIS A 166 -15.92 9.95 -2.49
CA HIS A 166 -15.29 11.09 -3.15
C HIS A 166 -13.97 10.72 -3.86
N ALA A 167 -13.34 9.61 -3.48
CA ALA A 167 -12.15 9.08 -4.13
C ALA A 167 -12.35 8.83 -5.64
N LYS A 168 -13.59 8.52 -6.07
CA LYS A 168 -13.96 8.37 -7.49
C LYS A 168 -13.61 9.57 -8.36
N LEU A 169 -13.47 10.77 -7.78
CA LEU A 169 -13.11 11.99 -8.50
C LEU A 169 -11.60 12.07 -8.80
N HIS A 170 -10.78 11.49 -7.97
CA HIS A 170 -9.33 11.65 -7.98
C HIS A 170 -8.59 10.40 -8.47
N LEU A 171 -8.99 9.21 -8.02
CA LEU A 171 -8.30 7.95 -8.35
C LEU A 171 -8.12 7.70 -9.85
N PRO A 172 -9.15 7.85 -10.72
CA PRO A 172 -8.97 7.64 -12.16
C PRO A 172 -7.92 8.56 -12.79
N ARG A 173 -7.80 9.79 -12.26
CA ARG A 173 -6.83 10.79 -12.74
C ARG A 173 -5.40 10.49 -12.34
N MET A 174 -5.20 9.78 -11.22
CA MET A 174 -3.90 9.39 -10.64
C MET A 174 -3.45 8.02 -11.14
N PHE A 175 -4.30 7.01 -11.05
CA PHE A 175 -3.98 5.61 -11.31
C PHE A 175 -4.47 5.10 -12.68
N GLY A 176 -5.24 5.90 -13.40
CA GLY A 176 -5.89 5.46 -14.63
C GLY A 176 -7.17 4.66 -14.38
N PRO A 177 -7.87 4.23 -15.45
CA PRO A 177 -9.21 3.65 -15.33
C PRO A 177 -9.24 2.25 -14.70
N SER A 178 -8.15 1.49 -14.78
CA SER A 178 -8.12 0.06 -14.40
C SER A 178 -7.32 -0.24 -13.13
N CYS A 179 -6.53 0.72 -12.62
CA CYS A 179 -5.62 0.50 -11.51
C CYS A 179 -6.13 1.13 -10.20
N HIS A 180 -7.45 1.18 -10.03
CA HIS A 180 -8.07 1.61 -8.79
C HIS A 180 -9.40 0.87 -8.54
N THR A 181 -9.75 0.77 -7.27
CA THR A 181 -11.02 0.20 -6.81
C THR A 181 -11.57 1.06 -5.69
N THR A 182 -12.84 1.46 -5.79
CA THR A 182 -13.56 2.08 -4.69
C THR A 182 -14.50 1.04 -4.10
N VAL A 183 -14.38 0.79 -2.81
CA VAL A 183 -15.27 -0.11 -2.09
C VAL A 183 -16.42 0.68 -1.46
N PRO A 184 -17.64 0.11 -1.42
CA PRO A 184 -18.82 0.83 -0.91
C PRO A 184 -18.82 1.00 0.61
N SER A 185 -18.04 0.17 1.31
CA SER A 185 -17.92 0.23 2.77
C SER A 185 -16.58 -0.36 3.23
N PRO A 186 -16.10 0.03 4.42
CA PRO A 186 -14.85 -0.43 4.98
C PRO A 186 -14.72 -1.96 5.07
N GLU A 187 -15.79 -2.66 5.43
CA GLU A 187 -15.81 -4.12 5.61
C GLU A 187 -15.51 -4.88 4.31
N ARG A 188 -15.64 -4.22 3.16
CA ARG A 188 -15.35 -4.79 1.84
C ARG A 188 -13.87 -4.70 1.44
N LEU A 189 -13.05 -3.98 2.19
CA LEU A 189 -11.62 -3.84 1.89
C LEU A 189 -10.89 -5.19 1.81
N PRO A 190 -11.00 -6.11 2.79
CA PRO A 190 -10.29 -7.39 2.74
C PRO A 190 -10.64 -8.22 1.50
N GLU A 191 -11.94 -8.25 1.12
CA GLU A 191 -12.40 -8.94 -0.08
C GLU A 191 -11.84 -8.32 -1.36
N ALA A 192 -11.84 -6.99 -1.46
CA ALA A 192 -11.31 -6.27 -2.62
C ALA A 192 -9.81 -6.53 -2.80
N VAL A 193 -9.04 -6.47 -1.73
CA VAL A 193 -7.60 -6.76 -1.75
C VAL A 193 -7.35 -8.22 -2.14
N GLY A 194 -8.10 -9.17 -1.57
CA GLY A 194 -7.99 -10.58 -1.92
C GLY A 194 -8.20 -10.83 -3.42
N ARG A 195 -9.21 -10.19 -4.03
CA ARG A 195 -9.47 -10.28 -5.49
C ARG A 195 -8.32 -9.71 -6.33
N ILE A 196 -7.77 -8.55 -5.95
CA ILE A 196 -6.65 -7.94 -6.67
C ILE A 196 -5.42 -8.84 -6.59
N CYS A 197 -5.09 -9.36 -5.41
CA CYS A 197 -3.97 -10.28 -5.25
C CYS A 197 -4.16 -11.59 -6.05
N ALA A 198 -5.38 -12.12 -6.11
CA ALA A 198 -5.70 -13.31 -6.90
C ALA A 198 -5.53 -13.06 -8.40
N SER A 199 -5.99 -11.90 -8.93
CA SER A 199 -5.82 -11.54 -10.34
C SER A 199 -4.35 -11.38 -10.74
N MET A 200 -3.49 -10.99 -9.81
CA MET A 200 -2.04 -10.90 -10.03
C MET A 200 -1.33 -12.26 -10.06
N ARG A 201 -1.98 -13.35 -9.63
CA ARG A 201 -1.41 -14.71 -9.65
C ARG A 201 -1.80 -15.50 -10.91
N ALA A 202 -2.91 -15.13 -11.53
CA ALA A 202 -3.36 -15.72 -12.80
C ALA A 202 -2.50 -15.25 -13.96
#